data_f1f763c61a98987ee8bd07398f46206d
#
_entry.id   f1f763c61a98987ee8bd07398f46206d
#
_cell.length_a   1.000
_cell.length_b   1.000
_cell.length_c   1.000
_cell.angle_alpha   90.00
_cell.angle_beta   90.00
_cell.angle_gamma   90.00
#
_symmetry.space_group_name_H-M   'P 1'
#
loop_
_entity.id
_entity.type
_entity.pdbx_description
1 polymer ?
#
loop_
_entity_poly.entity_id
_entity_poly.type
_entity_poly.pdbx_seq_one_letter_code
_entity_poly.pdbx_strand_id
1 'polypeptide(L)'
;MTFNVRYPAPNDGPERWELRRDLFVKTIREQHPDVFGTQELYKEQGDYVVARLPGYKWFGMGRRGGDGDEHMGVFYRTDELRVLDSGNFWLSDTPEVPGSDTWGTPLPRMVTWARFQRKSDGRTFILFDTHLPYREQDNVAREKGAAVILKRIAKLPADEPFVLTGDFNTTPDSKVHAMLTRHLHDAWLVAPQRSGPDKTFHNFTGKPDQRIDWILVRGFRVKDVRTVTTHEGSLYPSDHFPVTADLIWPSRKQAKP
;
A
#
# COMPACT_ATOMS: atom_id res chain seq x y z
N MET A 1 6.70 0.06 -2.68
CA MET A 1 6.12 -1.30 -2.77
C MET A 1 4.76 -1.29 -2.07
N THR A 2 3.81 -2.12 -2.48
CA THR A 2 2.59 -2.47 -1.72
C THR A 2 2.63 -3.96 -1.40
N PHE A 3 2.18 -4.34 -0.19
CA PHE A 3 2.25 -5.74 0.24
C PHE A 3 1.15 -6.03 1.28
N ASN A 4 0.04 -6.61 0.86
CA ASN A 4 -0.91 -7.19 1.82
C ASN A 4 -0.22 -8.31 2.59
N VAL A 5 -0.14 -8.16 3.92
CA VAL A 5 0.62 -9.08 4.81
C VAL A 5 -0.12 -10.38 5.03
N ARG A 6 -1.40 -10.41 4.83
CA ARG A 6 -2.35 -11.38 5.40
C ARG A 6 -2.30 -11.35 6.93
N TYR A 7 -3.39 -10.97 7.58
CA TYR A 7 -3.48 -10.95 9.04
C TYR A 7 -3.18 -12.33 9.65
N PRO A 8 -2.80 -12.43 10.94
CA PRO A 8 -2.44 -13.70 11.57
C PRO A 8 -3.70 -14.53 11.88
N ALA A 9 -4.35 -15.04 10.82
CA ALA A 9 -5.56 -15.81 10.92
C ALA A 9 -5.31 -17.16 11.60
N PRO A 10 -6.05 -17.52 12.68
CA PRO A 10 -5.84 -18.77 13.40
C PRO A 10 -6.03 -20.02 12.55
N ASN A 11 -6.83 -19.90 11.49
CA ASN A 11 -7.23 -21.02 10.63
C ASN A 11 -6.39 -21.14 9.35
N ASP A 12 -5.31 -20.36 9.18
CA ASP A 12 -4.47 -20.44 7.99
C ASP A 12 -3.57 -21.70 7.97
N GLY A 13 -3.63 -22.56 9.01
CA GLY A 13 -2.95 -23.85 9.00
C GLY A 13 -1.45 -23.75 8.67
N PRO A 14 -0.98 -24.37 7.55
CA PRO A 14 0.41 -24.31 7.14
C PRO A 14 0.87 -22.92 6.69
N GLU A 15 -0.06 -22.02 6.33
CA GLU A 15 0.19 -20.64 5.91
C GLU A 15 0.10 -19.62 7.05
N ARG A 16 -0.07 -20.09 8.33
CA ARG A 16 -0.11 -19.20 9.48
C ARG A 16 1.15 -18.34 9.59
N TRP A 17 0.99 -17.14 10.16
CA TRP A 17 2.03 -16.11 10.25
C TRP A 17 3.37 -16.64 10.78
N GLU A 18 3.38 -17.43 11.83
CA GLU A 18 4.59 -17.95 12.48
C GLU A 18 5.47 -18.78 11.54
N LEU A 19 4.89 -19.42 10.52
CA LEU A 19 5.61 -20.24 9.56
C LEU A 19 6.13 -19.43 8.38
N ARG A 20 5.44 -18.38 7.96
CA ARG A 20 5.77 -17.57 6.78
C ARG A 20 6.48 -16.24 7.07
N ARG A 21 6.53 -15.82 8.34
CA ARG A 21 7.06 -14.50 8.75
C ARG A 21 8.52 -14.26 8.35
N ASP A 22 9.37 -15.29 8.38
CA ASP A 22 10.77 -15.15 7.99
C ASP A 22 10.90 -15.01 6.48
N LEU A 23 10.07 -15.71 5.70
CA LEU A 23 9.98 -15.57 4.26
C LEU A 23 9.42 -14.18 3.88
N PHE A 24 8.46 -13.64 4.65
CA PHE A 24 7.96 -12.28 4.50
C PHE A 24 9.09 -11.25 4.67
N VAL A 25 9.86 -11.36 5.75
CA VAL A 25 11.03 -10.48 6.01
C VAL A 25 12.10 -10.63 4.92
N LYS A 26 12.36 -11.87 4.47
CA LYS A 26 13.30 -12.15 3.38
C LYS A 26 12.87 -11.46 2.08
N THR A 27 11.58 -11.53 1.75
CA THR A 27 11.02 -10.86 0.56
C THR A 27 11.25 -9.34 0.62
N ILE A 28 10.99 -8.70 1.76
CA ILE A 28 11.25 -7.26 1.93
C ILE A 28 12.74 -6.95 1.80
N ARG A 29 13.60 -7.77 2.43
CA ARG A 29 15.07 -7.59 2.37
C ARG A 29 15.60 -7.68 0.94
N GLU A 30 15.13 -8.62 0.15
CA GLU A 30 15.55 -8.82 -1.23
C GLU A 30 15.07 -7.70 -2.16
N GLN A 31 13.86 -7.19 -1.95
CA GLN A 31 13.31 -6.08 -2.74
C GLN A 31 13.85 -4.72 -2.28
N HIS A 32 14.26 -4.61 -1.04
CA HIS A 32 14.89 -3.43 -0.43
C HIS A 32 14.16 -2.10 -0.74
N PRO A 33 12.82 -2.02 -0.58
CA PRO A 33 12.06 -0.83 -0.94
C PRO A 33 12.41 0.35 -0.01
N ASP A 34 12.51 1.56 -0.55
CA ASP A 34 12.69 2.77 0.26
C ASP A 34 11.48 3.04 1.16
N VAL A 35 10.30 2.72 0.65
CA VAL A 35 9.02 2.85 1.34
C VAL A 35 8.04 1.79 0.86
N PHE A 36 7.20 1.28 1.75
CA PHE A 36 6.11 0.39 1.36
C PHE A 36 4.90 0.52 2.27
N GLY A 37 3.73 0.40 1.66
CA GLY A 37 2.45 0.26 2.33
C GLY A 37 2.10 -1.21 2.52
N THR A 38 1.43 -1.51 3.63
CA THR A 38 0.95 -2.86 3.95
C THR A 38 -0.52 -2.81 4.33
N GLN A 39 -1.24 -3.87 4.01
CA GLN A 39 -2.64 -4.07 4.38
C GLN A 39 -2.74 -5.31 5.25
N GLU A 40 -3.79 -5.40 6.06
CA GLU A 40 -4.02 -6.48 7.03
C GLU A 40 -2.92 -6.62 8.11
N LEU A 41 -2.10 -5.60 8.30
CA LEU A 41 -0.98 -5.64 9.23
C LEU A 41 -1.45 -5.56 10.67
N TYR A 42 -1.16 -6.56 11.48
CA TYR A 42 -1.24 -6.45 12.94
C TYR A 42 0.05 -5.88 13.50
N LYS A 43 -0.05 -5.17 14.62
CA LYS A 43 1.10 -4.54 15.28
C LYS A 43 2.26 -5.50 15.50
N GLU A 44 1.98 -6.70 15.97
CA GLU A 44 2.99 -7.74 16.21
C GLU A 44 3.75 -8.15 14.95
N GLN A 45 3.09 -8.14 13.77
CA GLN A 45 3.72 -8.41 12.48
C GLN A 45 4.64 -7.26 12.09
N GLY A 46 4.20 -6.01 12.28
CA GLY A 46 5.02 -4.83 12.02
C GLY A 46 6.26 -4.77 12.90
N ASP A 47 6.11 -5.02 14.19
CA ASP A 47 7.20 -5.06 15.16
C ASP A 47 8.19 -6.19 14.85
N TYR A 48 7.67 -7.36 14.41
CA TYR A 48 8.50 -8.48 13.96
C TYR A 48 9.39 -8.11 12.77
N VAL A 49 8.85 -7.39 11.80
CA VAL A 49 9.59 -6.95 10.59
C VAL A 49 10.73 -5.99 10.98
N VAL A 50 10.44 -4.92 11.74
CA VAL A 50 11.47 -3.93 12.09
C VAL A 50 12.52 -4.48 13.04
N ALA A 51 12.19 -5.45 13.90
CA ALA A 51 13.17 -6.14 14.72
C ALA A 51 14.22 -6.92 13.89
N ARG A 52 13.89 -7.32 12.67
CA ARG A 52 14.76 -8.08 11.74
C ARG A 52 15.34 -7.25 10.61
N LEU A 53 14.79 -6.05 10.41
CA LEU A 53 15.22 -5.07 9.42
C LEU A 53 15.44 -3.72 10.11
N PRO A 54 16.52 -3.57 10.91
CA PRO A 54 16.73 -2.40 11.78
C PRO A 54 16.90 -1.08 11.01
N GLY A 55 17.12 -1.13 9.69
CA GLY A 55 17.12 0.05 8.82
C GLY A 55 15.71 0.60 8.53
N TYR A 56 14.66 -0.13 8.91
CA TYR A 56 13.27 0.30 8.71
C TYR A 56 12.64 0.76 10.01
N LYS A 57 11.69 1.69 9.86
CA LYS A 57 10.66 2.00 10.86
C LYS A 57 9.29 1.86 10.21
N TRP A 58 8.26 1.68 11.03
CA TRP A 58 6.88 1.68 10.57
C TRP A 58 6.00 2.53 11.47
N PHE A 59 4.86 2.94 10.95
CA PHE A 59 3.78 3.61 11.66
C PHE A 59 2.44 3.31 11.00
N GLY A 60 1.38 3.57 11.71
CA GLY A 60 0.00 3.37 11.33
C GLY A 60 -0.87 3.28 12.58
N MET A 61 -2.16 3.22 12.39
CA MET A 61 -3.16 3.01 13.44
C MET A 61 -4.08 1.88 13.01
N GLY A 62 -4.55 1.09 13.94
CA GLY A 62 -5.55 0.07 13.67
C GLY A 62 -6.85 0.69 13.14
N ARG A 63 -7.52 0.02 12.23
CA ARG A 63 -8.71 0.54 11.55
C ARG A 63 -9.87 0.93 12.48
N ARG A 64 -9.91 0.41 13.72
CA ARG A 64 -10.87 0.82 14.75
C ARG A 64 -10.37 1.90 15.69
N GLY A 65 -9.16 2.42 15.45
CA GLY A 65 -8.41 3.26 16.38
C GLY A 65 -7.54 2.42 17.32
N GLY A 66 -6.43 3.01 17.80
CA GLY A 66 -5.46 2.28 18.65
C GLY A 66 -4.64 1.23 17.89
N ASP A 67 -4.15 0.20 18.62
CA ASP A 67 -3.19 -0.79 18.13
C ASP A 67 -3.77 -2.21 17.95
N GLY A 68 -5.04 -2.40 18.26
CA GLY A 68 -5.64 -3.74 18.47
C GLY A 68 -6.28 -4.38 17.23
N ASP A 69 -6.15 -3.81 16.04
CA ASP A 69 -6.80 -4.28 14.82
C ASP A 69 -5.84 -4.13 13.63
N GLU A 70 -6.28 -4.52 12.44
CA GLU A 70 -5.51 -4.37 11.21
C GLU A 70 -5.12 -2.90 10.93
N HIS A 71 -3.87 -2.70 10.56
CA HIS A 71 -3.30 -1.42 10.16
C HIS A 71 -3.09 -1.38 8.66
N MET A 72 -3.19 -0.19 8.09
CA MET A 72 -2.53 0.18 6.83
C MET A 72 -1.15 0.71 7.21
N GLY A 73 -0.23 -0.23 7.51
CA GLY A 73 1.09 0.11 8.04
C GLY A 73 2.02 0.65 6.95
N VAL A 74 2.66 1.78 7.21
CA VAL A 74 3.64 2.35 6.29
C VAL A 74 5.05 2.15 6.85
N PHE A 75 5.88 1.44 6.11
CA PHE A 75 7.29 1.18 6.41
C PHE A 75 8.19 2.04 5.54
N TYR A 76 9.31 2.49 6.09
CA TYR A 76 10.27 3.28 5.35
C TYR A 76 11.70 3.08 5.83
N ARG A 77 12.65 3.20 4.93
CA ARG A 77 14.08 3.16 5.24
C ARG A 77 14.51 4.46 5.90
N THR A 78 15.11 4.34 7.08
CA THR A 78 15.49 5.51 7.89
C THR A 78 16.75 6.19 7.41
N ASP A 79 17.58 5.53 6.62
CA ASP A 79 18.76 6.11 5.97
C ASP A 79 18.40 6.96 4.74
N GLU A 80 17.34 6.60 3.99
CA GLU A 80 16.89 7.30 2.79
C GLU A 80 15.84 8.38 3.06
N LEU A 81 14.91 8.11 3.97
CA LEU A 81 13.72 8.93 4.16
C LEU A 81 13.60 9.46 5.58
N ARG A 82 12.97 10.63 5.67
CA ARG A 82 12.48 11.23 6.91
C ARG A 82 10.99 11.54 6.78
N VAL A 83 10.19 11.16 7.76
CA VAL A 83 8.79 11.57 7.89
C VAL A 83 8.75 13.03 8.32
N LEU A 84 8.07 13.89 7.57
CA LEU A 84 7.82 15.29 7.91
C LEU A 84 6.48 15.46 8.58
N ASP A 85 5.47 14.70 8.12
CA ASP A 85 4.12 14.71 8.63
C ASP A 85 3.45 13.37 8.33
N SER A 86 2.50 12.94 9.16
CA SER A 86 1.79 11.69 8.96
C SER A 86 0.45 11.70 9.68
N GLY A 87 -0.45 10.82 9.28
CA GLY A 87 -1.75 10.68 9.91
C GLY A 87 -2.60 9.59 9.30
N ASN A 88 -3.85 9.56 9.74
CA ASN A 88 -4.84 8.61 9.29
C ASN A 88 -6.15 9.33 8.98
N PHE A 89 -6.96 8.77 8.09
CA PHE A 89 -8.35 9.17 7.90
C PHE A 89 -9.19 7.97 7.46
N TRP A 90 -10.48 7.97 7.80
CA TRP A 90 -11.37 6.85 7.53
C TRP A 90 -12.15 7.06 6.23
N LEU A 91 -12.42 5.97 5.55
CA LEU A 91 -13.23 5.95 4.33
C LEU A 91 -14.70 5.82 4.75
N SER A 92 -15.28 6.97 5.11
CA SER A 92 -16.63 7.10 5.64
C SER A 92 -17.15 8.53 5.40
N ASP A 93 -18.39 8.79 5.81
CA ASP A 93 -18.95 10.16 5.78
C ASP A 93 -18.35 11.07 6.87
N THR A 94 -17.63 10.47 7.85
CA THR A 94 -16.92 11.18 8.93
C THR A 94 -15.44 10.77 8.97
N PRO A 95 -14.62 11.19 7.99
CA PRO A 95 -13.25 10.67 7.82
C PRO A 95 -12.30 10.99 8.99
N GLU A 96 -12.60 11.98 9.82
CA GLU A 96 -11.75 12.36 10.96
C GLU A 96 -12.07 11.56 12.24
N VAL A 97 -13.10 10.71 12.21
CA VAL A 97 -13.52 9.92 13.39
C VAL A 97 -12.87 8.54 13.33
N PRO A 98 -11.97 8.19 14.26
CA PRO A 98 -11.36 6.87 14.32
C PRO A 98 -12.39 5.75 14.40
N GLY A 99 -12.22 4.71 13.58
CA GLY A 99 -13.12 3.57 13.50
C GLY A 99 -14.44 3.83 12.80
N SER A 100 -14.62 4.99 12.18
CA SER A 100 -15.85 5.35 11.48
C SER A 100 -16.14 4.42 10.29
N ASP A 101 -17.37 3.88 10.28
CA ASP A 101 -17.95 3.08 9.20
C ASP A 101 -19.43 3.48 9.03
N THR A 102 -19.72 4.25 8.00
CA THR A 102 -21.05 4.82 7.76
C THR A 102 -21.75 4.25 6.54
N TRP A 103 -21.12 3.29 5.84
CA TRP A 103 -21.64 2.77 4.56
C TRP A 103 -22.07 1.30 4.65
N GLY A 104 -22.13 0.71 5.87
CA GLY A 104 -22.62 -0.66 6.11
C GLY A 104 -21.63 -1.73 5.66
N THR A 105 -20.35 -1.42 5.60
CA THR A 105 -19.30 -2.42 5.41
C THR A 105 -19.08 -3.18 6.74
N PRO A 106 -18.60 -4.44 6.71
CA PRO A 106 -18.40 -5.20 7.95
C PRO A 106 -17.27 -4.67 8.80
N LEU A 107 -16.38 -3.88 8.19
CA LEU A 107 -15.13 -3.44 8.79
C LEU A 107 -14.83 -2.00 8.35
N PRO A 108 -14.42 -1.11 9.28
CA PRO A 108 -13.94 0.21 8.92
C PRO A 108 -12.77 0.12 7.94
N ARG A 109 -12.74 1.04 6.98
CA ARG A 109 -11.64 1.18 6.01
C ARG A 109 -11.04 2.55 6.14
N MET A 110 -9.74 2.64 5.91
CA MET A 110 -8.98 3.85 6.20
C MET A 110 -7.79 4.02 5.26
N VAL A 111 -7.15 5.16 5.38
CA VAL A 111 -5.88 5.49 4.76
C VAL A 111 -4.90 5.87 5.86
N THR A 112 -3.71 5.30 5.85
CA THR A 112 -2.53 5.84 6.54
C THR A 112 -1.71 6.63 5.53
N TRP A 113 -1.25 7.82 5.90
CA TRP A 113 -0.49 8.67 4.99
C TRP A 113 0.72 9.30 5.65
N ALA A 114 1.71 9.64 4.84
CA ALA A 114 2.82 10.46 5.26
C ALA A 114 3.34 11.36 4.14
N ARG A 115 3.90 12.50 4.55
CA ARG A 115 4.78 13.32 3.75
C ARG A 115 6.22 12.97 4.11
N PHE A 116 6.93 12.44 3.13
CA PHE A 116 8.34 12.07 3.25
C PHE A 116 9.26 13.12 2.65
N GLN A 117 10.46 13.21 3.21
CA GLN A 117 11.58 13.90 2.61
C GLN A 117 12.70 12.92 2.33
N ARG A 118 13.19 12.91 1.07
CA ARG A 118 14.40 12.18 0.73
C ARG A 118 15.61 12.91 1.31
N LYS A 119 16.44 12.21 2.07
CA LYS A 119 17.56 12.81 2.80
C LYS A 119 18.68 13.29 1.90
N SER A 120 18.92 12.60 0.77
CA SER A 120 20.02 12.88 -0.14
C SER A 120 19.92 14.24 -0.85
N ASP A 121 18.69 14.76 -1.08
CA ASP A 121 18.50 16.01 -1.82
C ASP A 121 17.36 16.90 -1.33
N GLY A 122 16.70 16.50 -0.24
CA GLY A 122 15.64 17.26 0.42
C GLY A 122 14.28 17.28 -0.31
N ARG A 123 14.11 16.56 -1.44
CA ARG A 123 12.84 16.48 -2.15
C ARG A 123 11.78 15.76 -1.33
N THR A 124 10.53 16.20 -1.48
CA THR A 124 9.40 15.65 -0.74
C THR A 124 8.43 14.94 -1.66
N PHE A 125 7.71 13.97 -1.11
CA PHE A 125 6.56 13.33 -1.73
C PHE A 125 5.57 12.89 -0.66
N ILE A 126 4.33 12.62 -1.08
CA ILE A 126 3.29 12.12 -0.20
C ILE A 126 2.95 10.68 -0.61
N LEU A 127 2.79 9.82 0.39
CA LEU A 127 2.31 8.46 0.21
C LEU A 127 1.02 8.26 0.99
N PHE A 128 0.02 7.67 0.35
CA PHE A 128 -1.16 7.09 0.98
C PHE A 128 -1.13 5.58 0.82
N ASP A 129 -1.53 4.86 1.87
CA ASP A 129 -1.75 3.42 1.84
C ASP A 129 -3.16 3.08 2.30
N THR A 130 -3.85 2.18 1.62
CA THR A 130 -5.27 1.87 1.86
C THR A 130 -5.60 0.40 1.65
N HIS A 131 -6.73 -0.01 2.22
CA HIS A 131 -7.35 -1.30 1.98
C HIS A 131 -8.86 -1.09 1.83
N LEU A 132 -9.41 -1.31 0.63
CA LEU A 132 -10.82 -1.11 0.34
C LEU A 132 -11.69 -2.30 0.80
N PRO A 133 -13.03 -2.14 0.90
CA PRO A 133 -13.94 -3.23 1.28
C PRO A 133 -13.84 -4.44 0.35
N TYR A 134 -13.86 -5.65 0.93
CA TYR A 134 -13.56 -6.90 0.21
C TYR A 134 -14.79 -7.60 -0.37
N ARG A 135 -16.01 -7.38 0.18
CA ARG A 135 -17.19 -8.10 -0.28
C ARG A 135 -17.61 -7.63 -1.67
N GLU A 136 -18.12 -8.53 -2.47
CA GLU A 136 -18.58 -8.24 -3.84
C GLU A 136 -19.65 -7.14 -3.86
N GLN A 137 -20.61 -7.17 -2.93
CA GLN A 137 -21.67 -6.17 -2.80
C GLN A 137 -21.20 -4.77 -2.34
N ASP A 138 -19.95 -4.61 -1.93
CA ASP A 138 -19.42 -3.34 -1.39
C ASP A 138 -18.93 -2.37 -2.50
N ASN A 139 -19.31 -2.57 -3.77
CA ASN A 139 -18.87 -1.71 -4.88
C ASN A 139 -19.14 -0.23 -4.62
N VAL A 140 -20.32 0.12 -4.11
CA VAL A 140 -20.67 1.52 -3.78
C VAL A 140 -19.77 2.08 -2.68
N ALA A 141 -19.45 1.29 -1.66
CA ALA A 141 -18.54 1.71 -0.59
C ALA A 141 -17.10 1.91 -1.12
N ARG A 142 -16.61 1.04 -2.02
CA ARG A 142 -15.32 1.22 -2.70
C ARG A 142 -15.29 2.51 -3.52
N GLU A 143 -16.35 2.81 -4.29
CA GLU A 143 -16.45 4.06 -5.06
C GLU A 143 -16.46 5.30 -4.17
N LYS A 144 -17.22 5.29 -3.07
CA LYS A 144 -17.22 6.36 -2.06
C LYS A 144 -15.84 6.51 -1.42
N GLY A 145 -15.16 5.40 -1.10
CA GLY A 145 -13.79 5.39 -0.58
C GLY A 145 -12.82 6.06 -1.56
N ALA A 146 -12.87 5.70 -2.83
CA ALA A 146 -12.07 6.37 -3.86
C ALA A 146 -12.37 7.87 -3.95
N ALA A 147 -13.63 8.28 -3.83
CA ALA A 147 -14.00 9.70 -3.83
C ALA A 147 -13.43 10.45 -2.61
N VAL A 148 -13.44 9.84 -1.41
CA VAL A 148 -12.80 10.43 -0.22
C VAL A 148 -11.30 10.58 -0.44
N ILE A 149 -10.61 9.57 -0.95
CA ILE A 149 -9.18 9.61 -1.29
C ILE A 149 -8.91 10.76 -2.27
N LEU A 150 -9.65 10.84 -3.37
CA LEU A 150 -9.50 11.90 -4.37
C LEU A 150 -9.73 13.30 -3.80
N LYS A 151 -10.73 13.46 -2.92
CA LYS A 151 -11.00 14.72 -2.22
C LYS A 151 -9.81 15.14 -1.33
N ARG A 152 -9.10 14.19 -0.73
CA ARG A 152 -7.87 14.46 0.04
C ARG A 152 -6.71 14.83 -0.89
N ILE A 153 -6.51 14.07 -1.96
CA ILE A 153 -5.46 14.34 -2.97
C ILE A 153 -5.64 15.74 -3.60
N ALA A 154 -6.87 16.17 -3.85
CA ALA A 154 -7.16 17.48 -4.41
C ALA A 154 -6.76 18.67 -3.51
N LYS A 155 -6.57 18.44 -2.21
CA LYS A 155 -6.09 19.45 -1.25
C LYS A 155 -4.56 19.52 -1.16
N LEU A 156 -3.86 18.57 -1.76
CA LEU A 156 -2.39 18.52 -1.76
C LEU A 156 -1.83 19.43 -2.86
N PRO A 157 -0.59 19.96 -2.72
CA PRO A 157 0.06 20.69 -3.79
C PRO A 157 0.09 19.89 -5.09
N ALA A 158 -0.34 20.50 -6.18
CA ALA A 158 -0.51 19.81 -7.47
C ALA A 158 0.83 19.34 -8.05
N ASP A 159 1.93 20.01 -7.73
CA ASP A 159 3.29 19.71 -8.18
C ASP A 159 4.07 18.81 -7.22
N GLU A 160 3.53 18.49 -6.03
CA GLU A 160 4.17 17.55 -5.12
C GLU A 160 3.95 16.11 -5.61
N PRO A 161 5.03 15.33 -5.80
CA PRO A 161 4.92 13.94 -6.17
C PRO A 161 4.11 13.14 -5.15
N PHE A 162 3.30 12.21 -5.66
CA PHE A 162 2.34 11.47 -4.86
C PHE A 162 2.32 9.99 -5.25
N VAL A 163 2.17 9.13 -4.26
CA VAL A 163 2.03 7.68 -4.41
C VAL A 163 0.81 7.21 -3.62
N LEU A 164 -0.03 6.39 -4.22
CA LEU A 164 -1.10 5.65 -3.56
C LEU A 164 -0.82 4.16 -3.73
N THR A 165 -0.67 3.47 -2.61
CA THR A 165 -0.53 2.01 -2.54
C THR A 165 -1.77 1.41 -1.89
N GLY A 166 -2.03 0.13 -2.14
CA GLY A 166 -3.11 -0.54 -1.42
C GLY A 166 -3.59 -1.82 -2.08
N ASP A 167 -4.39 -2.54 -1.30
CA ASP A 167 -5.31 -3.57 -1.76
C ASP A 167 -6.68 -2.93 -2.00
N PHE A 168 -7.05 -2.82 -3.26
CA PHE A 168 -8.29 -2.16 -3.66
C PHE A 168 -9.50 -3.10 -3.71
N ASN A 169 -9.29 -4.41 -3.52
CA ASN A 169 -10.35 -5.44 -3.56
C ASN A 169 -11.27 -5.32 -4.77
N THR A 170 -10.73 -4.86 -5.88
CA THR A 170 -11.39 -4.75 -7.18
C THR A 170 -10.35 -4.70 -8.30
N THR A 171 -10.75 -5.07 -9.51
CA THR A 171 -9.87 -5.17 -10.67
C THR A 171 -9.82 -3.87 -11.49
N PRO A 172 -8.85 -3.70 -12.42
CA PRO A 172 -8.68 -2.45 -13.18
C PRO A 172 -9.80 -2.09 -14.15
N ASP A 173 -10.72 -2.98 -14.42
CA ASP A 173 -11.94 -2.71 -15.20
C ASP A 173 -13.05 -2.06 -14.38
N SER A 174 -12.82 -1.87 -13.07
CA SER A 174 -13.79 -1.27 -12.15
C SER A 174 -13.90 0.25 -12.30
N LYS A 175 -15.03 0.77 -11.85
CA LYS A 175 -15.26 2.22 -11.75
C LYS A 175 -14.28 2.88 -10.75
N VAL A 176 -13.88 2.18 -9.69
CA VAL A 176 -12.88 2.67 -8.72
C VAL A 176 -11.56 2.98 -9.42
N HIS A 177 -11.05 2.03 -10.21
CA HIS A 177 -9.81 2.24 -10.97
C HIS A 177 -9.95 3.40 -11.96
N ALA A 178 -11.05 3.43 -12.72
CA ALA A 178 -11.33 4.51 -13.66
C ALA A 178 -11.42 5.90 -12.97
N MET A 179 -11.97 5.98 -11.75
CA MET A 179 -12.01 7.22 -10.97
C MET A 179 -10.61 7.68 -10.56
N LEU A 180 -9.81 6.79 -10.00
CA LEU A 180 -8.47 7.11 -9.51
C LEU A 180 -7.50 7.46 -10.65
N THR A 181 -7.57 6.74 -11.76
CA THR A 181 -6.65 6.92 -12.89
C THR A 181 -6.95 8.14 -13.78
N ARG A 182 -8.05 8.85 -13.54
CA ARG A 182 -8.24 10.21 -14.08
C ARG A 182 -7.24 11.23 -13.50
N HIS A 183 -6.67 10.96 -12.35
CA HIS A 183 -5.81 11.88 -11.60
C HIS A 183 -4.43 11.29 -11.30
N LEU A 184 -4.30 9.98 -11.34
CA LEU A 184 -3.08 9.22 -11.05
C LEU A 184 -2.76 8.28 -12.20
N HIS A 185 -1.50 7.91 -12.36
CA HIS A 185 -1.08 6.89 -13.33
C HIS A 185 -0.90 5.55 -12.63
N ASP A 186 -1.53 4.50 -13.13
CA ASP A 186 -1.28 3.13 -12.67
C ASP A 186 0.12 2.71 -13.11
N ALA A 187 1.00 2.44 -12.14
CA ALA A 187 2.40 2.10 -12.41
C ALA A 187 2.53 0.90 -13.33
N TRP A 188 1.68 -0.12 -13.16
CA TRP A 188 1.69 -1.30 -14.02
C TRP A 188 1.38 -0.97 -15.47
N LEU A 189 0.43 -0.07 -15.72
CA LEU A 189 0.00 0.27 -17.08
C LEU A 189 0.98 1.20 -17.79
N VAL A 190 1.65 2.11 -17.06
CA VAL A 190 2.55 3.11 -17.66
C VAL A 190 4.02 2.71 -17.66
N ALA A 191 4.39 1.66 -16.92
CA ALA A 191 5.77 1.19 -16.87
C ALA A 191 6.25 0.70 -18.23
N PRO A 192 7.43 1.15 -18.72
CA PRO A 192 8.04 0.62 -19.94
C PRO A 192 8.55 -0.81 -19.77
N GLN A 193 8.86 -1.21 -18.52
CA GLN A 193 9.31 -2.56 -18.20
C GLN A 193 8.43 -3.13 -17.08
N ARG A 194 7.99 -4.37 -17.27
CA ARG A 194 7.17 -5.12 -16.33
C ARG A 194 7.72 -6.53 -16.18
N SER A 195 7.63 -7.08 -14.97
CA SER A 195 8.02 -8.47 -14.71
C SER A 195 7.11 -9.11 -13.66
N GLY A 196 7.02 -10.44 -13.72
CA GLY A 196 6.05 -11.20 -12.94
C GLY A 196 4.65 -11.18 -13.56
N PRO A 197 3.67 -11.85 -12.94
CA PRO A 197 2.28 -11.82 -13.37
C PRO A 197 1.67 -10.42 -13.17
N ASP A 198 0.66 -10.07 -13.96
CA ASP A 198 -0.13 -8.85 -13.75
C ASP A 198 -1.09 -8.96 -12.55
N LYS A 199 -1.49 -10.17 -12.21
CA LYS A 199 -2.39 -10.49 -11.09
C LYS A 199 -1.62 -10.68 -9.80
N THR A 200 -2.24 -10.35 -8.66
CA THR A 200 -1.56 -10.29 -7.36
C THR A 200 -2.15 -11.22 -6.32
N PHE A 201 -3.48 -11.36 -6.25
CA PHE A 201 -4.14 -12.25 -5.29
C PHE A 201 -4.10 -13.70 -5.77
N HIS A 202 -3.59 -14.61 -4.93
CA HIS A 202 -3.43 -16.03 -5.25
C HIS A 202 -3.88 -16.99 -4.15
N ASN A 203 -4.36 -16.47 -3.02
CA ASN A 203 -4.90 -17.28 -1.92
C ASN A 203 -3.98 -18.48 -1.55
N PHE A 204 -2.69 -18.23 -1.40
CA PHE A 204 -1.62 -19.20 -1.12
C PHE A 204 -1.40 -20.30 -2.19
N THR A 205 -2.11 -20.25 -3.32
CA THR A 205 -1.98 -21.28 -4.38
C THR A 205 -0.78 -21.05 -5.31
N GLY A 206 -0.19 -19.86 -5.29
CA GLY A 206 0.82 -19.42 -6.25
C GLY A 206 0.27 -19.14 -7.66
N LYS A 207 -1.05 -19.22 -7.86
CA LYS A 207 -1.74 -18.98 -9.13
C LYS A 207 -2.65 -17.76 -8.98
N PRO A 208 -2.15 -16.56 -9.26
CA PRO A 208 -2.94 -15.35 -9.05
C PRO A 208 -4.07 -15.25 -10.09
N ASP A 209 -5.24 -14.83 -9.64
CA ASP A 209 -6.44 -14.73 -10.47
C ASP A 209 -7.00 -13.30 -10.58
N GLN A 210 -6.60 -12.38 -9.67
CA GLN A 210 -7.05 -10.99 -9.64
C GLN A 210 -5.88 -10.03 -9.46
N ARG A 211 -5.91 -8.89 -10.16
CA ARG A 211 -4.99 -7.76 -9.93
C ARG A 211 -5.69 -6.71 -9.06
N ILE A 212 -5.57 -6.84 -7.77
CA ILE A 212 -6.25 -5.98 -6.78
C ILE A 212 -5.30 -5.10 -5.97
N ASP A 213 -3.99 -5.36 -6.02
CA ASP A 213 -2.96 -4.54 -5.37
C ASP A 213 -2.34 -3.60 -6.40
N TRP A 214 -2.44 -2.29 -6.17
CA TRP A 214 -1.99 -1.28 -7.12
C TRP A 214 -1.01 -0.29 -6.51
N ILE A 215 -0.13 0.24 -7.36
CA ILE A 215 0.68 1.44 -7.11
C ILE A 215 0.24 2.48 -8.12
N LEU A 216 -0.38 3.56 -7.64
CA LEU A 216 -0.81 4.68 -8.47
C LEU A 216 0.05 5.90 -8.14
N VAL A 217 0.50 6.63 -9.17
CA VAL A 217 1.47 7.71 -8.98
C VAL A 217 1.06 9.00 -9.68
N ARG A 218 1.53 10.12 -9.15
CA ARG A 218 1.49 11.44 -9.79
C ARG A 218 2.84 12.13 -9.60
N GLY A 219 3.33 12.80 -10.62
CA GLY A 219 4.58 13.56 -10.54
C GLY A 219 5.86 12.72 -10.62
N PHE A 220 5.78 11.40 -10.54
CA PHE A 220 6.88 10.48 -10.81
C PHE A 220 6.78 9.91 -12.24
N ARG A 221 7.93 9.58 -12.83
CA ARG A 221 8.00 8.68 -13.98
C ARG A 221 8.28 7.26 -13.48
N VAL A 222 7.50 6.31 -13.91
CA VAL A 222 7.73 4.89 -13.60
C VAL A 222 8.84 4.37 -14.50
N LYS A 223 9.86 3.76 -13.91
CA LYS A 223 10.97 3.12 -14.64
C LYS A 223 10.65 1.67 -14.95
N ASP A 224 10.29 0.93 -13.92
CA ASP A 224 9.84 -0.46 -14.01
C ASP A 224 8.85 -0.78 -12.90
N VAL A 225 8.12 -1.88 -13.07
CA VAL A 225 7.21 -2.44 -12.08
C VAL A 225 7.35 -3.96 -12.07
N ARG A 226 7.22 -4.55 -10.90
CA ARG A 226 7.34 -6.00 -10.72
C ARG A 226 6.31 -6.52 -9.74
N THR A 227 5.65 -7.61 -10.09
CA THR A 227 4.96 -8.48 -9.16
C THR A 227 5.95 -9.55 -8.70
N VAL A 228 6.21 -9.58 -7.40
CA VAL A 228 7.27 -10.43 -6.81
C VAL A 228 6.66 -11.76 -6.38
N THR A 229 7.14 -12.86 -6.94
CA THR A 229 6.59 -14.21 -6.73
C THR A 229 7.47 -15.06 -5.82
N THR A 230 8.13 -14.45 -4.83
CA THR A 230 8.98 -15.16 -3.88
C THR A 230 8.19 -16.24 -3.13
N HIS A 231 8.75 -17.45 -3.08
CA HIS A 231 8.20 -18.57 -2.32
C HIS A 231 9.30 -19.57 -1.94
N GLU A 232 9.05 -20.43 -0.97
CA GLU A 232 9.93 -21.57 -0.61
C GLU A 232 9.12 -22.86 -0.63
N GLY A 233 9.32 -23.67 -1.66
CA GLY A 233 8.44 -24.83 -1.91
C GLY A 233 7.00 -24.40 -2.12
N SER A 234 6.09 -24.85 -1.26
CA SER A 234 4.68 -24.46 -1.26
C SER A 234 4.38 -23.28 -0.33
N LEU A 235 5.37 -22.80 0.42
CA LEU A 235 5.18 -21.70 1.37
C LEU A 235 5.33 -20.35 0.65
N TYR A 236 4.33 -19.49 0.80
CA TYR A 236 4.31 -18.11 0.32
C TYR A 236 4.37 -17.13 1.49
N PRO A 237 4.96 -15.92 1.30
CA PRO A 237 5.03 -14.92 2.37
C PRO A 237 3.66 -14.32 2.74
N SER A 238 2.71 -14.36 1.81
CA SER A 238 1.32 -13.90 1.94
C SER A 238 0.46 -14.62 0.90
N ASP A 239 -0.85 -14.46 0.96
CA ASP A 239 -1.81 -14.86 -0.08
C ASP A 239 -1.91 -13.84 -1.23
N HIS A 240 -1.16 -12.74 -1.13
CA HIS A 240 -0.93 -11.75 -2.18
C HIS A 240 0.56 -11.72 -2.57
N PHE A 241 0.83 -11.54 -3.84
CA PHE A 241 2.15 -11.17 -4.33
C PHE A 241 2.37 -9.65 -4.17
N PRO A 242 3.46 -9.21 -3.54
CA PRO A 242 3.75 -7.79 -3.46
C PRO A 242 4.09 -7.21 -4.82
N VAL A 243 3.75 -5.92 -5.00
CA VAL A 243 4.10 -5.15 -6.18
C VAL A 243 5.15 -4.11 -5.81
N THR A 244 6.23 -4.05 -6.59
CA THR A 244 7.26 -3.00 -6.50
C THR A 244 7.24 -2.12 -7.72
N ALA A 245 7.60 -0.84 -7.56
CA ALA A 245 7.81 0.07 -8.67
C ALA A 245 9.05 0.94 -8.41
N ASP A 246 9.93 1.03 -9.38
CA ASP A 246 11.03 1.98 -9.38
C ASP A 246 10.54 3.31 -9.96
N LEU A 247 10.58 4.35 -9.13
CA LEU A 247 10.06 5.66 -9.44
C LEU A 247 11.19 6.67 -9.65
N ILE A 248 11.19 7.34 -10.79
CA ILE A 248 12.13 8.40 -11.11
C ILE A 248 11.51 9.74 -10.73
N TRP A 249 12.22 10.49 -9.90
CA TRP A 249 11.81 11.82 -9.49
C TRP A 249 11.69 12.77 -10.70
N PRO A 250 10.72 13.70 -10.67
CA PRO A 250 10.64 14.74 -11.69
C PRO A 250 11.93 15.58 -11.72
N SER A 251 12.29 16.07 -12.90
CA SER A 251 13.41 17.02 -13.03
C SER A 251 13.13 18.24 -12.15
N ARG A 252 14.18 18.76 -11.48
CA ARG A 252 14.03 20.02 -10.75
C ARG A 252 13.62 21.10 -11.77
N LYS A 253 12.49 21.76 -11.55
CA LYS A 253 12.22 23.02 -12.25
C LYS A 253 13.37 23.96 -11.89
N GLN A 254 14.16 24.35 -12.89
CA GLN A 254 15.12 25.45 -12.67
C GLN A 254 14.30 26.63 -12.15
N ALA A 255 14.63 27.10 -10.93
CA ALA A 255 14.12 28.38 -10.49
C ALA A 255 14.49 29.39 -11.60
N LYS A 256 13.49 29.99 -12.23
CA LYS A 256 13.78 31.12 -13.11
C LYS A 256 14.43 32.20 -12.22
N PRO A 257 15.57 32.76 -12.66
CA PRO A 257 16.24 33.83 -11.95
C PRO A 257 15.35 35.05 -11.76
#